data_d01ce3219e6b714f57be8ff911317900
#
_entry.id   d01ce3219e6b714f57be8ff911317900
#
_cell.length_a   1.000
_cell.length_b   1.000
_cell.length_c   1.000
_cell.angle_alpha   90.00
_cell.angle_beta   90.00
_cell.angle_gamma   90.00
#
_symmetry.space_group_name_H-M   'P 1'
#
loop_
_entity.id
_entity.type
_entity.pdbx_description
1 polymer ?
#
loop_
_entity_poly.entity_id
_entity_poly.type
_entity_poly.pdbx_seq_one_letter_code
_entity_poly.pdbx_strand_id
1 'polypeptide(L)'
;RVQEDTKRFAGIMEGLGTSLLDSILTLIAFMPILHELSKKVTALPLIGPVDNSLIFVAVLFALIGTVLMALVGYKLPGLEFKNQVVEAAYRKQLVYGEDHADKITPPTVAEFFGNVRKNYFRLFFHYLYFDVARYSYLQVGVLVPYAALAPTIVAGAVTLGVMQQIVRAFSRVESSLQYLVRSWSVIVELISIYKRLQAFEASMKGRELPEWESPSGR
;
A
#
# COMPACT_ATOMS: atom_id res chain seq x y z
N ARG A 1 -13.21 12.24 -16.44
CA ARG A 1 -12.44 12.16 -15.18
C ARG A 1 -13.19 11.35 -14.11
N VAL A 2 -14.40 11.76 -13.70
CA VAL A 2 -15.17 11.02 -12.67
C VAL A 2 -15.41 9.57 -13.06
N GLN A 3 -15.82 9.30 -14.30
CA GLN A 3 -16.00 7.96 -14.83
C GLN A 3 -14.70 7.13 -14.77
N GLU A 4 -13.57 7.72 -15.10
CA GLU A 4 -12.26 7.07 -15.06
C GLU A 4 -11.84 6.78 -13.61
N ASP A 5 -12.03 7.75 -12.71
CA ASP A 5 -11.75 7.60 -11.27
C ASP A 5 -12.62 6.51 -10.65
N THR A 6 -13.92 6.44 -11.01
CA THR A 6 -14.83 5.40 -10.53
C THR A 6 -14.40 4.02 -11.03
N LYS A 7 -14.05 3.90 -12.33
CA LYS A 7 -13.54 2.64 -12.90
C LYS A 7 -12.25 2.20 -12.23
N ARG A 8 -11.33 3.13 -12.00
CA ARG A 8 -10.05 2.86 -11.34
C ARG A 8 -10.24 2.47 -9.88
N PHE A 9 -11.13 3.14 -9.17
CA PHE A 9 -11.51 2.80 -7.81
C PHE A 9 -12.05 1.36 -7.72
N ALA A 10 -13.01 1.01 -8.59
CA ALA A 10 -13.59 -0.33 -8.63
C ALA A 10 -12.53 -1.41 -8.92
N GLY A 11 -11.65 -1.19 -9.90
CA GLY A 11 -10.58 -2.13 -10.24
C GLY A 11 -9.56 -2.32 -9.10
N ILE A 12 -9.20 -1.25 -8.39
CA ILE A 12 -8.32 -1.35 -7.23
C ILE A 12 -9.02 -2.10 -6.09
N MET A 13 -10.29 -1.81 -5.81
CA MET A 13 -11.07 -2.51 -4.78
C MET A 13 -11.20 -4.00 -5.07
N GLU A 14 -11.44 -4.38 -6.33
CA GLU A 14 -11.48 -5.78 -6.76
C GLU A 14 -10.13 -6.47 -6.53
N GLY A 15 -9.03 -5.87 -7.00
CA GLY A 15 -7.69 -6.42 -6.84
C GLY A 15 -7.26 -6.56 -5.37
N LEU A 16 -7.51 -5.53 -4.56
CA LEU A 16 -7.25 -5.59 -3.11
C LEU A 16 -8.11 -6.63 -2.42
N GLY A 17 -9.39 -6.71 -2.76
CA GLY A 17 -10.32 -7.70 -2.18
C GLY A 17 -9.92 -9.13 -2.50
N THR A 18 -9.58 -9.41 -3.76
CA THR A 18 -9.11 -10.73 -4.20
C THR A 18 -7.82 -11.12 -3.49
N SER A 19 -6.85 -10.22 -3.41
CA SER A 19 -5.58 -10.48 -2.71
C SER A 19 -5.77 -10.65 -1.20
N LEU A 20 -6.71 -9.95 -0.59
CA LEU A 20 -7.07 -10.14 0.83
C LEU A 20 -7.67 -11.52 1.07
N LEU A 21 -8.59 -11.97 0.20
CA LEU A 21 -9.16 -13.32 0.27
C LEU A 21 -8.08 -14.39 0.12
N ASP A 22 -7.17 -14.26 -0.85
CA ASP A 22 -6.03 -15.18 -0.99
C ASP A 22 -5.17 -15.22 0.28
N SER A 23 -4.88 -14.07 0.87
CA SER A 23 -4.12 -13.98 2.12
C SER A 23 -4.82 -14.68 3.28
N ILE A 24 -6.14 -14.51 3.42
CA ILE A 24 -6.94 -15.18 4.47
C ILE A 24 -6.95 -16.70 4.26
N LEU A 25 -7.20 -17.17 3.03
CA LEU A 25 -7.21 -18.60 2.70
C LEU A 25 -5.84 -19.23 2.94
N THR A 26 -4.76 -18.52 2.58
CA THR A 26 -3.39 -18.97 2.86
C THR A 26 -3.12 -19.08 4.36
N LEU A 27 -3.58 -18.11 5.17
CA LEU A 27 -3.45 -18.20 6.63
C LEU A 27 -4.21 -19.40 7.20
N ILE A 28 -5.45 -19.64 6.77
CA ILE A 28 -6.25 -20.79 7.20
C ILE A 28 -5.54 -22.10 6.86
N ALA A 29 -4.93 -22.21 5.68
CA ALA A 29 -4.25 -23.42 5.25
C ALA A 29 -2.89 -23.64 5.94
N PHE A 30 -2.08 -22.59 6.09
CA PHE A 30 -0.69 -22.72 6.54
C PHE A 30 -0.47 -22.46 8.03
N MET A 31 -1.36 -21.79 8.73
CA MET A 31 -1.24 -21.54 10.17
C MET A 31 -1.19 -22.83 11.00
N PRO A 32 -2.05 -23.84 10.75
CA PRO A 32 -1.96 -25.14 11.45
C PRO A 32 -0.64 -25.87 11.15
N ILE A 33 -0.16 -25.80 9.91
CA ILE A 33 1.12 -26.41 9.51
C ILE A 33 2.28 -25.74 10.27
N LEU A 34 2.28 -24.42 10.33
CA LEU A 34 3.30 -23.65 11.04
C LEU A 34 3.25 -23.92 12.55
N HIS A 35 2.04 -24.11 13.11
CA HIS A 35 1.86 -24.51 14.50
C HIS A 35 2.53 -25.85 14.80
N GLU A 36 2.28 -26.87 14.00
CA GLU A 36 2.91 -28.20 14.20
C GLU A 36 4.43 -28.14 14.02
N LEU A 37 4.91 -27.38 13.05
CA LEU A 37 6.34 -27.20 12.83
C LEU A 37 7.01 -26.37 13.95
N SER A 38 6.28 -25.46 14.58
CA SER A 38 6.77 -24.66 15.70
C SER A 38 7.17 -25.50 16.91
N LYS A 39 6.52 -26.67 17.11
CA LYS A 39 6.84 -27.60 18.18
C LYS A 39 8.25 -28.22 18.05
N LYS A 40 8.84 -28.20 16.87
CA LYS A 40 10.20 -28.65 16.58
C LYS A 40 11.28 -27.62 16.89
N VAL A 41 10.90 -26.40 17.21
CA VAL A 41 11.82 -25.31 17.54
C VAL A 41 12.05 -25.31 19.04
N THR A 42 13.28 -25.55 19.46
CA THR A 42 13.64 -25.73 20.88
C THR A 42 13.64 -24.43 21.67
N ALA A 43 14.10 -23.34 21.06
CA ALA A 43 14.16 -22.04 21.69
C ALA A 43 14.33 -20.92 20.64
N LEU A 44 13.81 -19.73 20.95
CA LEU A 44 14.09 -18.51 20.18
C LEU A 44 15.39 -17.86 20.68
N PRO A 45 16.19 -17.24 19.79
CA PRO A 45 17.28 -16.39 20.19
C PRO A 45 16.74 -15.26 21.09
N LEU A 46 17.36 -14.96 22.22
CA LEU A 46 17.02 -13.88 23.16
C LEU A 46 15.83 -14.12 24.10
N ILE A 47 14.80 -14.91 23.70
CA ILE A 47 13.55 -15.03 24.46
C ILE A 47 13.45 -16.40 25.16
N GLY A 48 14.20 -17.41 24.65
CA GLY A 48 14.17 -18.79 25.19
C GLY A 48 12.99 -19.63 24.62
N PRO A 49 12.58 -20.69 25.34
CA PRO A 49 11.50 -21.57 24.90
C PRO A 49 10.15 -20.84 24.98
N VAL A 50 9.48 -20.70 23.85
CA VAL A 50 8.14 -20.10 23.74
C VAL A 50 7.23 -21.03 22.95
N ASP A 51 6.05 -21.29 23.48
CA ASP A 51 5.03 -22.04 22.76
C ASP A 51 4.64 -21.29 21.50
N ASN A 52 4.50 -22.00 20.37
CA ASN A 52 4.18 -21.43 19.06
C ASN A 52 5.18 -20.35 18.59
N SER A 53 6.44 -20.54 18.90
CA SER A 53 7.53 -19.57 18.68
C SER A 53 7.54 -18.97 17.27
N LEU A 54 7.35 -19.77 16.22
CA LEU A 54 7.36 -19.31 14.83
C LEU A 54 6.13 -18.45 14.49
N ILE A 55 4.96 -18.78 15.01
CA ILE A 55 3.73 -17.98 14.82
C ILE A 55 3.90 -16.63 15.53
N PHE A 56 4.40 -16.66 16.77
CA PHE A 56 4.67 -15.45 17.53
C PHE A 56 5.63 -14.50 16.77
N VAL A 57 6.73 -15.04 16.24
CA VAL A 57 7.70 -14.27 15.45
C VAL A 57 7.07 -13.70 14.17
N ALA A 58 6.28 -14.51 13.44
CA ALA A 58 5.61 -14.08 12.22
C ALA A 58 4.62 -12.94 12.48
N VAL A 59 3.77 -13.07 13.50
CA VAL A 59 2.79 -12.04 13.89
C VAL A 59 3.48 -10.77 14.38
N LEU A 60 4.48 -10.90 15.26
CA LEU A 60 5.23 -9.76 15.78
C LEU A 60 5.94 -9.00 14.65
N PHE A 61 6.59 -9.72 13.75
CA PHE A 61 7.27 -9.11 12.62
C PHE A 61 6.28 -8.41 11.68
N ALA A 62 5.13 -9.00 11.37
CA ALA A 62 4.09 -8.39 10.56
C ALA A 62 3.51 -7.12 11.21
N LEU A 63 3.29 -7.12 12.52
CA LEU A 63 2.84 -5.94 13.26
C LEU A 63 3.86 -4.81 13.21
N ILE A 64 5.14 -5.11 13.45
CA ILE A 64 6.23 -4.12 13.34
C ILE A 64 6.24 -3.52 11.93
N GLY A 65 6.14 -4.34 10.89
CA GLY A 65 6.10 -3.87 9.52
C GLY A 65 4.91 -2.98 9.21
N THR A 66 3.73 -3.36 9.68
CA THR A 66 2.51 -2.56 9.48
C THR A 66 2.63 -1.20 10.17
N VAL A 67 3.10 -1.17 11.42
CA VAL A 67 3.33 0.08 12.16
C VAL A 67 4.40 0.93 11.48
N LEU A 68 5.51 0.32 11.06
CA LEU A 68 6.59 1.02 10.35
C LEU A 68 6.06 1.67 9.06
N MET A 69 5.31 0.92 8.24
CA MET A 69 4.75 1.45 7.00
C MET A 69 3.72 2.55 7.27
N ALA A 70 2.90 2.40 8.30
CA ALA A 70 1.95 3.44 8.71
C ALA A 70 2.68 4.73 9.10
N LEU A 71 3.75 4.64 9.89
CA LEU A 71 4.55 5.80 10.33
C LEU A 71 5.30 6.49 9.19
N VAL A 72 5.88 5.72 8.27
CA VAL A 72 6.64 6.27 7.14
C VAL A 72 5.71 6.77 6.02
N GLY A 73 4.60 6.08 5.80
CA GLY A 73 3.69 6.31 4.67
C GLY A 73 2.52 7.26 4.93
N TYR A 74 2.29 7.73 6.16
CA TYR A 74 1.07 8.49 6.50
C TYR A 74 0.87 9.79 5.71
N LYS A 75 1.95 10.42 5.24
CA LYS A 75 1.90 11.66 4.45
C LYS A 75 1.61 11.42 2.97
N LEU A 76 1.87 10.22 2.45
CA LEU A 76 1.78 9.92 1.03
C LEU A 76 0.40 10.16 0.42
N PRO A 77 -0.74 9.73 1.03
CA PRO A 77 -2.06 9.98 0.45
C PRO A 77 -2.38 11.46 0.29
N GLY A 78 -1.94 12.30 1.24
CA GLY A 78 -2.12 13.74 1.17
C GLY A 78 -1.26 14.41 0.09
N LEU A 79 -0.03 13.95 -0.07
CA LEU A 79 0.88 14.45 -1.11
C LEU A 79 0.41 14.04 -2.51
N GLU A 80 -0.06 12.81 -2.67
CA GLU A 80 -0.62 12.29 -3.91
C GLU A 80 -1.86 13.09 -4.33
N PHE A 81 -2.80 13.28 -3.40
CA PHE A 81 -3.97 14.12 -3.65
C PHE A 81 -3.58 15.54 -4.07
N LYS A 82 -2.64 16.16 -3.35
CA LYS A 82 -2.15 17.51 -3.68
C LYS A 82 -1.51 17.56 -5.07
N ASN A 83 -0.74 16.50 -5.43
CA ASN A 83 -0.13 16.41 -6.76
C ASN A 83 -1.19 16.46 -7.86
N GLN A 84 -2.26 15.67 -7.70
CA GLN A 84 -3.35 15.62 -8.66
C GLN A 84 -4.10 16.96 -8.79
N VAL A 85 -4.27 17.70 -7.68
CA VAL A 85 -4.90 19.04 -7.68
C VAL A 85 -4.04 20.04 -8.44
N VAL A 86 -2.73 20.07 -8.15
CA VAL A 86 -1.80 21.00 -8.81
C VAL A 86 -1.68 20.70 -10.31
N GLU A 87 -1.63 19.42 -10.67
CA GLU A 87 -1.59 18.97 -12.06
C GLU A 87 -2.89 19.35 -12.81
N ALA A 88 -4.05 19.19 -12.16
CA ALA A 88 -5.33 19.58 -12.74
C ALA A 88 -5.42 21.11 -12.98
N ALA A 89 -4.89 21.91 -12.05
CA ALA A 89 -4.82 23.37 -12.22
C ALA A 89 -3.92 23.77 -13.39
N TYR A 90 -2.76 23.12 -13.52
CA TYR A 90 -1.85 23.34 -14.65
C TYR A 90 -2.49 22.98 -16.00
N ARG A 91 -3.12 21.80 -16.10
CA ARG A 91 -3.84 21.38 -17.32
C ARG A 91 -4.97 22.36 -17.68
N LYS A 92 -5.74 22.82 -16.68
CA LYS A 92 -6.81 23.81 -16.90
C LYS A 92 -6.24 25.09 -17.50
N GLN A 93 -5.09 25.56 -17.01
CA GLN A 93 -4.44 26.77 -17.52
C GLN A 93 -3.93 26.59 -18.95
N LEU A 94 -3.41 25.41 -19.30
CA LEU A 94 -2.98 25.10 -20.67
C LEU A 94 -4.15 25.12 -21.66
N VAL A 95 -5.27 24.45 -21.31
CA VAL A 95 -6.48 24.43 -22.15
C VAL A 95 -7.07 25.82 -22.29
N TYR A 96 -7.12 26.61 -21.20
CA TYR A 96 -7.58 28.01 -21.30
C TYR A 96 -6.71 28.84 -22.24
N GLY A 97 -5.41 28.54 -22.29
CA GLY A 97 -4.48 29.22 -23.18
C GLY A 97 -4.57 28.83 -24.64
N GLU A 98 -4.97 27.60 -24.90
CA GLU A 98 -5.25 27.17 -26.26
C GLU A 98 -6.41 27.99 -26.88
N ASP A 99 -7.46 28.26 -26.08
CA ASP A 99 -8.63 29.00 -26.51
C ASP A 99 -8.43 30.54 -26.47
N HIS A 100 -7.52 31.03 -25.63
CA HIS A 100 -7.33 32.49 -25.38
C HIS A 100 -5.84 32.83 -25.31
N ALA A 101 -5.14 32.64 -26.42
CA ALA A 101 -3.69 32.88 -26.52
C ALA A 101 -3.27 34.32 -26.16
N ASP A 102 -4.15 35.30 -26.39
CA ASP A 102 -3.97 36.72 -26.08
C ASP A 102 -4.03 37.04 -24.57
N LYS A 103 -4.64 36.15 -23.75
CA LYS A 103 -4.83 36.33 -22.29
C LYS A 103 -3.85 35.58 -21.44
N ILE A 104 -3.07 34.67 -22.02
CA ILE A 104 -2.03 33.95 -21.30
C ILE A 104 -0.71 34.68 -21.33
N THR A 105 -0.17 34.90 -20.15
CA THR A 105 1.19 35.40 -19.99
C THR A 105 2.15 34.26 -19.75
N PRO A 106 3.31 34.17 -20.44
CA PRO A 106 4.32 33.15 -20.20
C PRO A 106 4.73 32.99 -18.74
N PRO A 107 4.85 34.04 -17.91
CA PRO A 107 5.15 33.91 -16.49
C PRO A 107 4.13 33.05 -15.71
N THR A 108 2.83 33.17 -16.03
CA THR A 108 1.77 32.43 -15.37
C THR A 108 1.88 30.91 -15.63
N VAL A 109 2.14 30.53 -16.88
CA VAL A 109 2.35 29.10 -17.24
C VAL A 109 3.59 28.55 -16.56
N ALA A 110 4.68 29.33 -16.52
CA ALA A 110 5.92 28.95 -15.85
C ALA A 110 5.73 28.77 -14.34
N GLU A 111 4.91 29.60 -13.69
CA GLU A 111 4.57 29.48 -12.28
C GLU A 111 3.79 28.19 -11.99
N PHE A 112 2.75 27.89 -12.76
CA PHE A 112 1.99 26.64 -12.61
C PHE A 112 2.87 25.42 -12.83
N PHE A 113 3.73 25.43 -13.86
CA PHE A 113 4.70 24.36 -14.07
C PHE A 113 5.69 24.25 -12.91
N GLY A 114 6.18 25.36 -12.38
CA GLY A 114 7.04 25.39 -11.20
C GLY A 114 6.39 24.73 -9.98
N ASN A 115 5.10 24.97 -9.76
CA ASN A 115 4.33 24.36 -8.67
C ASN A 115 4.16 22.84 -8.88
N VAL A 116 3.87 22.39 -10.10
CA VAL A 116 3.82 20.96 -10.46
C VAL A 116 5.17 20.31 -10.17
N ARG A 117 6.25 20.85 -10.72
CA ARG A 117 7.62 20.35 -10.55
C ARG A 117 8.00 20.24 -9.07
N LYS A 118 7.78 21.29 -8.28
CA LYS A 118 8.09 21.31 -6.83
C LYS A 118 7.32 20.24 -6.09
N ASN A 119 6.05 20.06 -6.43
CA ASN A 119 5.21 19.05 -5.76
C ASN A 119 5.62 17.62 -6.15
N TYR A 120 5.97 17.37 -7.43
CA TYR A 120 6.50 16.09 -7.88
C TYR A 120 7.81 15.72 -7.17
N PHE A 121 8.76 16.65 -7.06
CA PHE A 121 10.00 16.39 -6.32
C PHE A 121 9.71 16.02 -4.86
N ARG A 122 8.79 16.75 -4.21
CA ARG A 122 8.39 16.46 -2.83
C ARG A 122 7.75 15.08 -2.70
N LEU A 123 6.87 14.72 -3.62
CA LEU A 123 6.21 13.41 -3.66
C LEU A 123 7.22 12.28 -3.88
N PHE A 124 8.08 12.40 -4.89
CA PHE A 124 9.08 11.40 -5.20
C PHE A 124 10.09 11.17 -4.08
N PHE A 125 10.53 12.22 -3.39
CA PHE A 125 11.38 12.04 -2.23
C PHE A 125 10.68 11.30 -1.09
N HIS A 126 9.38 11.52 -0.88
CA HIS A 126 8.62 10.77 0.10
C HIS A 126 8.42 9.30 -0.31
N TYR A 127 8.19 9.03 -1.59
CA TYR A 127 8.16 7.67 -2.09
C TYR A 127 9.53 6.99 -2.00
N LEU A 128 10.61 7.70 -2.30
CA LEU A 128 11.95 7.12 -2.27
C LEU A 128 12.29 6.53 -0.90
N TYR A 129 12.19 7.32 0.16
CA TYR A 129 12.53 6.78 1.48
C TYR A 129 11.47 5.82 2.02
N PHE A 130 10.19 5.96 1.63
CA PHE A 130 9.17 4.98 1.91
C PHE A 130 9.50 3.63 1.27
N ASP A 131 9.86 3.62 -0.01
CA ASP A 131 10.21 2.40 -0.73
C ASP A 131 11.50 1.78 -0.19
N VAL A 132 12.50 2.58 0.14
CA VAL A 132 13.72 2.09 0.81
C VAL A 132 13.37 1.40 2.13
N ALA A 133 12.55 2.03 2.98
CA ALA A 133 12.10 1.43 4.23
C ALA A 133 11.32 0.14 4.00
N ARG A 134 10.40 0.14 3.03
CA ARG A 134 9.56 -1.01 2.67
C ARG A 134 10.40 -2.19 2.17
N TYR A 135 11.27 -1.96 1.20
CA TYR A 135 12.10 -3.02 0.64
C TYR A 135 13.11 -3.53 1.65
N SER A 136 13.70 -2.66 2.48
CA SER A 136 14.59 -3.08 3.56
C SER A 136 13.85 -3.99 4.56
N TYR A 137 12.64 -3.62 4.97
CA TYR A 137 11.81 -4.42 5.85
C TYR A 137 11.48 -5.79 5.22
N LEU A 138 11.02 -5.81 3.97
CA LEU A 138 10.70 -7.07 3.27
C LEU A 138 11.95 -7.96 3.11
N GLN A 139 13.11 -7.37 2.87
CA GLN A 139 14.37 -8.13 2.74
C GLN A 139 14.82 -8.71 4.07
N VAL A 140 14.65 -7.98 5.17
CA VAL A 140 14.88 -8.52 6.53
C VAL A 140 13.96 -9.69 6.81
N GLY A 141 12.71 -9.66 6.34
CA GLY A 141 11.74 -10.75 6.49
C GLY A 141 12.25 -12.09 5.97
N VAL A 142 13.04 -12.09 4.90
CA VAL A 142 13.64 -13.33 4.37
C VAL A 142 14.60 -13.99 5.38
N LEU A 143 15.26 -13.18 6.22
CA LEU A 143 16.22 -13.67 7.22
C LEU A 143 15.55 -14.10 8.55
N VAL A 144 14.36 -13.59 8.83
CA VAL A 144 13.66 -13.84 10.11
C VAL A 144 13.49 -15.33 10.44
N PRO A 145 12.99 -16.22 9.55
CA PRO A 145 12.84 -17.63 9.88
C PRO A 145 14.17 -18.31 10.15
N TYR A 146 15.25 -17.92 9.47
CA TYR A 146 16.58 -18.48 9.73
C TYR A 146 17.13 -18.02 11.08
N ALA A 147 16.95 -16.75 11.40
CA ALA A 147 17.34 -16.21 12.70
C ALA A 147 16.55 -16.89 13.85
N ALA A 148 15.24 -17.09 13.66
CA ALA A 148 14.41 -17.79 14.63
C ALA A 148 14.84 -19.26 14.84
N LEU A 149 15.30 -19.92 13.77
CA LEU A 149 15.75 -21.31 13.81
C LEU A 149 17.23 -21.46 14.26
N ALA A 150 18.01 -20.39 14.33
CA ALA A 150 19.45 -20.47 14.56
C ALA A 150 19.84 -21.34 15.77
N PRO A 151 19.25 -21.23 16.98
CA PRO A 151 19.58 -22.10 18.10
C PRO A 151 19.30 -23.58 17.83
N THR A 152 18.17 -23.87 17.17
CA THR A 152 17.72 -25.23 16.84
C THR A 152 18.64 -25.88 15.80
N ILE A 153 19.12 -25.08 14.82
CA ILE A 153 20.07 -25.52 13.79
C ILE A 153 21.44 -25.83 14.44
N VAL A 154 21.94 -24.93 15.29
CA VAL A 154 23.23 -25.10 15.99
C VAL A 154 23.19 -26.32 16.91
N ALA A 155 22.08 -26.59 17.55
CA ALA A 155 21.87 -27.77 18.38
C ALA A 155 21.76 -29.09 17.56
N GLY A 156 21.73 -29.03 16.22
CA GLY A 156 21.56 -30.22 15.36
C GLY A 156 20.19 -30.88 15.49
N ALA A 157 19.20 -30.21 16.08
CA ALA A 157 17.90 -30.75 16.38
C ALA A 157 16.96 -30.89 15.18
N VAL A 158 17.31 -30.28 14.05
CA VAL A 158 16.50 -30.33 12.81
C VAL A 158 17.34 -30.73 11.61
N THR A 159 16.74 -31.54 10.73
CA THR A 159 17.33 -31.89 9.43
C THR A 159 17.13 -30.76 8.43
N LEU A 160 17.96 -30.74 7.37
CA LEU A 160 17.81 -29.76 6.29
C LEU A 160 16.40 -29.77 5.67
N GLY A 161 15.80 -30.97 5.51
CA GLY A 161 14.43 -31.11 4.98
C GLY A 161 13.37 -30.46 5.89
N VAL A 162 13.48 -30.67 7.21
CA VAL A 162 12.58 -30.04 8.18
C VAL A 162 12.79 -28.51 8.21
N MET A 163 14.04 -28.05 8.18
CA MET A 163 14.36 -26.64 8.10
C MET A 163 13.68 -25.98 6.88
N GLN A 164 13.79 -26.59 5.70
CA GLN A 164 13.15 -26.09 4.48
C GLN A 164 11.62 -26.06 4.56
N GLN A 165 11.01 -27.09 5.21
CA GLN A 165 9.56 -27.10 5.46
C GLN A 165 9.14 -25.92 6.34
N ILE A 166 9.87 -25.67 7.43
CA ILE A 166 9.61 -24.56 8.35
C ILE A 166 9.73 -23.23 7.63
N VAL A 167 10.83 -23.00 6.92
CA VAL A 167 11.05 -21.74 6.17
C VAL A 167 9.93 -21.49 5.14
N ARG A 168 9.52 -22.52 4.39
CA ARG A 168 8.42 -22.39 3.42
C ARG A 168 7.09 -22.09 4.08
N ALA A 169 6.72 -22.82 5.15
CA ALA A 169 5.47 -22.58 5.87
C ALA A 169 5.47 -21.18 6.52
N PHE A 170 6.58 -20.79 7.15
CA PHE A 170 6.77 -19.47 7.72
C PHE A 170 6.60 -18.37 6.67
N SER A 171 7.29 -18.47 5.53
CA SER A 171 7.20 -17.47 4.45
C SER A 171 5.79 -17.34 3.87
N ARG A 172 5.00 -18.43 3.83
CA ARG A 172 3.59 -18.38 3.42
C ARG A 172 2.73 -17.59 4.40
N VAL A 173 2.87 -17.90 5.69
CA VAL A 173 2.13 -17.19 6.76
C VAL A 173 2.58 -15.73 6.82
N GLU A 174 3.89 -15.48 6.84
CA GLU A 174 4.46 -14.14 6.88
C GLU A 174 3.98 -13.28 5.70
N SER A 175 4.05 -13.80 4.48
CA SER A 175 3.61 -13.05 3.29
C SER A 175 2.13 -12.67 3.33
N SER A 176 1.29 -13.53 3.91
CA SER A 176 -0.13 -13.25 4.08
C SER A 176 -0.37 -12.22 5.19
N LEU A 177 0.36 -12.29 6.30
CA LEU A 177 0.29 -11.28 7.36
C LEU A 177 0.83 -9.92 6.88
N GLN A 178 1.82 -9.92 5.99
CA GLN A 178 2.40 -8.71 5.39
C GLN A 178 1.59 -8.15 4.20
N TYR A 179 0.42 -8.68 3.93
CA TYR A 179 -0.43 -8.21 2.82
C TYR A 179 -0.61 -6.69 2.84
N LEU A 180 -0.91 -6.09 3.99
CA LEU A 180 -1.08 -4.65 4.13
C LEU A 180 0.20 -3.87 3.81
N VAL A 181 1.36 -4.39 4.23
CA VAL A 181 2.67 -3.79 3.93
C VAL A 181 2.95 -3.80 2.43
N ARG A 182 2.68 -4.93 1.78
CA ARG A 182 2.89 -5.10 0.32
C ARG A 182 1.95 -4.24 -0.52
N SER A 183 0.70 -4.14 -0.09
CA SER A 183 -0.36 -3.40 -0.78
C SER A 183 -0.40 -1.91 -0.42
N TRP A 184 0.50 -1.40 0.43
CA TRP A 184 0.41 -0.05 0.97
C TRP A 184 0.34 1.03 -0.10
N SER A 185 1.15 0.96 -1.14
CA SER A 185 1.13 1.92 -2.25
C SER A 185 -0.21 1.95 -3.00
N VAL A 186 -0.83 0.78 -3.18
CA VAL A 186 -2.15 0.64 -3.81
C VAL A 186 -3.24 1.18 -2.89
N ILE A 187 -3.11 0.98 -1.57
CA ILE A 187 -4.02 1.54 -0.56
C ILE A 187 -3.92 3.06 -0.54
N VAL A 188 -2.71 3.61 -0.62
CA VAL A 188 -2.47 5.07 -0.72
C VAL A 188 -3.17 5.65 -1.96
N GLU A 189 -3.03 4.99 -3.11
CA GLU A 189 -3.70 5.39 -4.34
C GLU A 189 -5.23 5.34 -4.19
N LEU A 190 -5.78 4.25 -3.63
CA LEU A 190 -7.20 4.10 -3.37
C LEU A 190 -7.76 5.24 -2.51
N ILE A 191 -7.07 5.57 -1.41
CA ILE A 191 -7.45 6.68 -0.52
C ILE A 191 -7.42 8.02 -1.27
N SER A 192 -6.45 8.23 -2.13
CA SER A 192 -6.34 9.43 -2.95
C SER A 192 -7.52 9.57 -3.91
N ILE A 193 -7.89 8.50 -4.62
CA ILE A 193 -9.06 8.47 -5.51
C ILE A 193 -10.35 8.67 -4.72
N TYR A 194 -10.50 8.01 -3.57
CA TYR A 194 -11.66 8.17 -2.69
C TYR A 194 -11.86 9.62 -2.25
N LYS A 195 -10.79 10.31 -1.83
CA LYS A 195 -10.85 11.72 -1.43
C LYS A 195 -11.31 12.62 -2.60
N ARG A 196 -10.91 12.32 -3.83
CA ARG A 196 -11.38 13.07 -5.01
C ARG A 196 -12.86 12.85 -5.30
N LEU A 197 -13.31 11.60 -5.22
CA LEU A 197 -14.73 11.27 -5.42
C LEU A 197 -15.58 11.91 -4.34
N GLN A 198 -15.13 11.90 -3.08
CA GLN A 198 -15.81 12.58 -1.97
C GLN A 198 -15.88 14.10 -2.16
N ALA A 199 -14.78 14.72 -2.61
CA ALA A 199 -14.76 16.16 -2.91
C ALA A 199 -15.72 16.51 -4.05
N PHE A 200 -15.84 15.66 -5.05
CA PHE A 200 -16.80 15.82 -6.14
C PHE A 200 -18.24 15.68 -5.65
N GLU A 201 -18.54 14.65 -4.86
CA GLU A 201 -19.87 14.44 -4.26
C GLU A 201 -20.29 15.65 -3.39
N ALA A 202 -19.38 16.17 -2.57
CA ALA A 202 -19.63 17.35 -1.76
C ALA A 202 -19.94 18.59 -2.63
N SER A 203 -19.28 18.73 -3.76
CA SER A 203 -19.54 19.84 -4.71
C SER A 203 -20.90 19.72 -5.40
N MET A 204 -21.42 18.50 -5.59
CA MET A 204 -22.74 18.26 -6.15
C MET A 204 -23.87 18.52 -5.16
N LYS A 205 -23.67 18.13 -3.89
CA LYS A 205 -24.67 18.36 -2.82
C LYS A 205 -24.93 19.83 -2.52
N GLY A 206 -24.01 20.74 -2.88
CA GLY A 206 -24.17 22.19 -2.76
C GLY A 206 -24.72 22.89 -3.99
N ARG A 207 -25.00 22.16 -5.07
CA ARG A 207 -25.63 22.68 -6.31
C ARG A 207 -26.93 21.91 -6.55
N GLU A 208 -28.06 22.62 -6.58
CA GLU A 208 -29.26 22.11 -7.23
C GLU A 208 -28.88 21.80 -8.69
N LEU A 209 -28.95 20.53 -9.07
CA LEU A 209 -28.78 20.15 -10.47
C LEU A 209 -29.89 20.85 -11.26
N PRO A 210 -29.59 21.54 -12.38
CA PRO A 210 -30.64 22.08 -13.23
C PRO A 210 -31.55 20.91 -13.61
N GLU A 211 -32.86 21.10 -13.39
CA GLU A 211 -33.87 20.16 -13.85
C GLU A 211 -33.62 19.90 -15.34
N TRP A 212 -33.35 18.62 -15.66
CA TRP A 212 -33.27 18.22 -17.06
C TRP A 212 -34.68 18.32 -17.66
N GLU A 213 -34.97 19.40 -18.34
CA GLU A 213 -36.11 19.49 -19.21
C GLU A 213 -35.96 18.41 -20.28
N SER A 214 -36.71 17.29 -20.12
CA SER A 214 -36.87 16.34 -21.20
C SER A 214 -37.41 17.13 -22.41
N PRO A 215 -36.83 17.03 -23.61
CA PRO A 215 -37.37 17.66 -24.78
C PRO A 215 -38.79 17.08 -24.99
N SER A 216 -39.77 17.89 -24.63
CA SER A 216 -41.19 17.58 -24.91
C SER A 216 -41.31 17.35 -26.40
N GLY A 217 -41.81 16.17 -26.75
CA GLY A 217 -41.94 15.70 -28.09
C GLY A 217 -42.68 16.69 -29.04
N ARG A 218 -42.15 16.75 -30.21
CA ARG A 218 -42.92 16.93 -31.43
C ARG A 218 -42.39 15.95 -32.47
#